data_f588ed8f526b0fe87b6e0cf308e26357
#
_entry.id   f588ed8f526b0fe87b6e0cf308e26357
#
_cell.length_a   1.000
_cell.length_b   1.000
_cell.length_c   1.000
_cell.angle_alpha   90.00
_cell.angle_beta   90.00
_cell.angle_gamma   90.00
#
_symmetry.space_group_name_H-M   'P 1'
#
loop_
_entity.id
_entity.type
_entity.pdbx_description
1 polymer ?
#
loop_
_entity_poly.entity_id
_entity_poly.type
_entity_poly.pdbx_seq_one_letter_code
_entity_poly.pdbx_strand_id
1 'polypeptide(L)'
;AGVKVKMLTKGYSCAEAGRKKETEMKLGFITSILEDFTYEEMIDFASEHGFECVEVASWKKEKAERRYAGVSHIDAERVLGDDSYAAHISGYAKEKNVEISALAYYPNVMDADRNKGEAAVEHLKNVILASAKLNVNMVTTFIGRDQTKTVEENLLLVKKVWEPVIRLAEENGVKIAIENCPMLFGPDQWPGGQNLMTTPAVWRKVFEILDSDCLG
;
A
#
# COMPACT_ATOMS: atom_id res chain seq x y z
N ALA A 1 -4.53 -28.97 -31.34
CA ALA A 1 -5.51 -28.83 -30.27
C ALA A 1 -5.43 -27.39 -29.72
N GLY A 2 -6.42 -26.56 -30.11
CA GLY A 2 -6.44 -25.16 -29.76
C GLY A 2 -7.06 -24.96 -28.38
N VAL A 3 -6.37 -24.24 -27.49
CA VAL A 3 -6.88 -23.80 -26.22
C VAL A 3 -7.76 -22.55 -26.47
N LYS A 4 -9.07 -22.68 -26.33
CA LYS A 4 -10.02 -21.57 -26.33
C LYS A 4 -9.92 -20.84 -24.98
N VAL A 5 -9.35 -19.64 -24.99
CA VAL A 5 -9.47 -18.69 -23.88
C VAL A 5 -10.88 -18.13 -23.91
N LYS A 6 -11.69 -18.47 -22.91
CA LYS A 6 -13.04 -17.92 -22.73
C LYS A 6 -12.94 -16.58 -22.04
N MET A 7 -12.94 -15.48 -22.82
CA MET A 7 -13.19 -14.15 -22.26
C MET A 7 -14.66 -14.08 -21.79
N LEU A 8 -14.87 -13.98 -20.50
CA LEU A 8 -16.18 -13.65 -19.93
C LEU A 8 -16.39 -12.14 -20.06
N THR A 9 -16.91 -11.70 -21.21
CA THR A 9 -17.50 -10.37 -21.35
C THR A 9 -18.88 -10.41 -20.71
N LYS A 10 -19.03 -9.91 -19.48
CA LYS A 10 -20.34 -9.50 -18.96
C LYS A 10 -20.79 -8.31 -19.82
N GLY A 11 -21.86 -8.52 -20.61
CA GLY A 11 -22.46 -7.49 -21.43
C GLY A 11 -23.00 -6.35 -20.56
N TYR A 12 -22.44 -5.17 -20.72
CA TYR A 12 -23.07 -3.94 -20.28
C TYR A 12 -24.01 -3.47 -21.39
N SER A 13 -25.31 -3.38 -21.05
CA SER A 13 -26.33 -2.79 -21.89
C SER A 13 -25.96 -1.33 -22.19
N CYS A 14 -25.92 -1.00 -23.48
CA CYS A 14 -25.69 0.35 -23.98
C CYS A 14 -27.01 1.13 -23.92
N ALA A 15 -27.34 1.69 -22.74
CA ALA A 15 -28.38 2.71 -22.61
C ALA A 15 -28.07 3.54 -21.37
N GLU A 16 -27.50 4.66 -21.61
CA GLU A 16 -27.24 5.90 -20.89
C GLU A 16 -25.79 6.33 -21.07
N ALA A 17 -25.56 7.04 -22.18
CA ALA A 17 -24.32 7.75 -22.42
C ALA A 17 -24.25 8.99 -21.53
N GLY A 18 -24.08 8.79 -20.21
CA GLY A 18 -23.45 9.74 -19.33
C GLY A 18 -21.98 9.79 -19.71
N ARG A 19 -21.45 10.97 -20.09
CA ARG A 19 -20.03 11.18 -20.34
C ARG A 19 -19.24 10.47 -19.24
N LYS A 20 -18.48 9.42 -19.58
CA LYS A 20 -17.39 8.95 -18.73
C LYS A 20 -16.55 10.19 -18.44
N LYS A 21 -16.47 10.63 -17.19
CA LYS A 21 -15.41 11.54 -16.77
C LYS A 21 -14.13 10.87 -17.23
N GLU A 22 -13.43 11.47 -18.19
CA GLU A 22 -12.06 11.09 -18.49
C GLU A 22 -11.33 11.16 -17.16
N THR A 23 -10.85 10.05 -16.67
CA THR A 23 -9.99 10.01 -15.48
C THR A 23 -8.69 10.65 -15.92
N GLU A 24 -8.56 11.95 -15.65
CA GLU A 24 -7.33 12.69 -15.89
C GLU A 24 -6.21 12.04 -15.09
N MET A 25 -5.11 11.71 -15.77
CA MET A 25 -3.97 11.08 -15.14
C MET A 25 -3.23 12.13 -14.31
N LYS A 26 -3.02 11.88 -13.02
CA LYS A 26 -2.30 12.76 -12.11
C LYS A 26 -0.85 12.32 -11.97
N LEU A 27 0.05 13.30 -11.96
CA LEU A 27 1.46 13.07 -11.67
C LEU A 27 1.71 13.21 -10.17
N GLY A 28 2.37 12.21 -9.58
CA GLY A 28 2.70 12.20 -8.16
C GLY A 28 4.00 11.45 -7.86
N PHE A 29 4.35 11.40 -6.58
CA PHE A 29 5.52 10.66 -6.10
C PHE A 29 5.28 10.08 -4.71
N ILE A 30 6.13 9.10 -4.32
CA ILE A 30 6.18 8.60 -2.95
C ILE A 30 7.03 9.52 -2.07
N THR A 31 6.47 9.94 -0.95
CA THR A 31 7.07 10.98 -0.11
C THR A 31 8.29 10.53 0.69
N SER A 32 8.55 9.24 0.81
CA SER A 32 9.72 8.71 1.51
C SER A 32 11.07 9.20 0.95
N ILE A 33 11.10 9.73 -0.29
CA ILE A 33 12.29 10.35 -0.87
C ILE A 33 12.65 11.71 -0.24
N LEU A 34 11.72 12.32 0.49
CA LEU A 34 11.86 13.61 1.19
C LEU A 34 11.94 13.37 2.71
N GLU A 35 12.81 12.49 3.15
CA GLU A 35 12.85 11.96 4.53
C GLU A 35 13.04 13.04 5.63
N ASP A 36 13.66 14.18 5.28
CA ASP A 36 13.91 15.28 6.20
C ASP A 36 12.79 16.33 6.26
N PHE A 37 11.76 16.19 5.42
CA PHE A 37 10.64 17.15 5.35
C PHE A 37 9.58 16.81 6.38
N THR A 38 8.91 17.86 6.88
CA THR A 38 7.62 17.71 7.58
C THR A 38 6.51 17.39 6.58
N TYR A 39 5.34 17.03 7.07
CA TYR A 39 4.17 16.82 6.22
C TYR A 39 3.83 18.07 5.40
N GLU A 40 3.84 19.24 6.03
CA GLU A 40 3.53 20.52 5.40
C GLU A 40 4.57 20.88 4.33
N GLU A 41 5.86 20.78 4.64
CA GLU A 41 6.94 21.04 3.69
C GLU A 41 6.86 20.12 2.47
N MET A 42 6.49 18.85 2.66
CA MET A 42 6.32 17.89 1.59
C MET A 42 5.12 18.22 0.70
N ILE A 43 3.99 18.61 1.27
CA ILE A 43 2.79 19.03 0.51
C ILE A 43 3.07 20.35 -0.22
N ASP A 44 3.74 21.32 0.41
CA ASP A 44 4.15 22.57 -0.24
C ASP A 44 5.07 22.30 -1.43
N PHE A 45 6.07 21.44 -1.25
CA PHE A 45 6.96 21.01 -2.34
C PHE A 45 6.16 20.39 -3.50
N ALA A 46 5.23 19.50 -3.23
CA ALA A 46 4.41 18.89 -4.26
C ALA A 46 3.60 19.95 -5.05
N SER A 47 2.94 20.84 -4.33
CA SER A 47 2.14 21.92 -4.92
C SER A 47 2.99 22.88 -5.76
N GLU A 48 4.11 23.33 -5.23
CA GLU A 48 5.01 24.30 -5.90
C GLU A 48 5.65 23.74 -7.19
N HIS A 49 5.87 22.41 -7.24
CA HIS A 49 6.49 21.74 -8.39
C HIS A 49 5.47 21.11 -9.35
N GLY A 50 4.16 21.36 -9.15
CA GLY A 50 3.10 20.93 -10.05
C GLY A 50 2.76 19.45 -9.96
N PHE A 51 3.06 18.78 -8.84
CA PHE A 51 2.55 17.45 -8.57
C PHE A 51 1.11 17.55 -8.06
N GLU A 52 0.25 16.69 -8.60
CA GLU A 52 -1.18 16.71 -8.31
C GLU A 52 -1.56 15.72 -7.20
N CYS A 53 -0.69 14.74 -6.93
CA CYS A 53 -0.92 13.76 -5.88
C CYS A 53 0.39 13.28 -5.25
N VAL A 54 0.26 12.69 -4.06
CA VAL A 54 1.36 12.07 -3.32
C VAL A 54 0.93 10.74 -2.70
N GLU A 55 1.84 9.79 -2.70
CA GLU A 55 1.76 8.58 -1.90
C GLU A 55 2.53 8.81 -0.61
N VAL A 56 1.83 8.88 0.54
CA VAL A 56 2.42 9.40 1.77
C VAL A 56 3.01 8.30 2.65
N ALA A 57 4.30 8.39 2.95
CA ALA A 57 4.99 7.51 3.87
C ALA A 57 4.40 7.58 5.28
N SER A 58 4.01 6.42 5.83
CA SER A 58 3.31 6.29 7.12
C SER A 58 3.94 5.18 7.99
N TRP A 59 5.29 5.14 8.05
CA TRP A 59 6.01 4.25 8.96
C TRP A 59 5.88 4.70 10.41
N LYS A 60 6.24 3.82 11.34
CA LYS A 60 6.61 4.30 12.67
C LYS A 60 7.86 5.16 12.55
N LYS A 61 7.84 6.35 13.14
CA LYS A 61 9.00 7.24 13.10
C LYS A 61 10.13 6.63 13.91
N GLU A 62 11.15 6.16 13.20
CA GLU A 62 12.34 5.57 13.80
C GLU A 62 13.57 5.92 12.96
N LYS A 63 14.76 5.90 13.61
CA LYS A 63 16.00 6.03 12.87
C LYS A 63 16.32 4.70 12.22
N ALA A 64 16.07 4.58 10.93
CA ALA A 64 16.38 3.38 10.18
C ALA A 64 17.80 3.42 9.60
N GLU A 65 18.42 2.25 9.52
CA GLU A 65 19.72 2.10 8.84
C GLU A 65 19.62 2.21 7.32
N ARG A 66 18.43 1.98 6.78
CA ARG A 66 18.16 1.96 5.35
C ARG A 66 17.57 3.29 4.91
N ARG A 67 18.05 3.79 3.77
CA ARG A 67 17.47 4.92 3.08
C ARG A 67 15.98 4.68 2.82
N TYR A 68 15.16 5.68 3.05
CA TYR A 68 13.69 5.67 2.88
C TYR A 68 12.90 4.81 3.87
N ALA A 69 13.54 4.04 4.73
CA ALA A 69 12.84 3.33 5.81
C ALA A 69 12.65 4.24 7.03
N GLY A 70 11.59 3.99 7.81
CA GLY A 70 11.29 4.76 9.02
C GLY A 70 10.79 6.19 8.78
N VAL A 71 10.54 6.58 7.51
CA VAL A 71 9.99 7.89 7.16
C VAL A 71 8.50 7.92 7.50
N SER A 72 8.08 8.94 8.21
CA SER A 72 6.69 9.13 8.61
C SER A 72 6.29 10.60 8.43
N HIS A 73 5.55 10.87 7.36
CA HIS A 73 4.93 12.17 7.16
C HIS A 73 3.52 12.21 7.74
N ILE A 74 2.86 11.05 7.85
CA ILE A 74 1.59 10.88 8.54
C ILE A 74 1.75 9.81 9.62
N ASP A 75 1.50 10.19 10.87
CA ASP A 75 1.44 9.28 12.01
C ASP A 75 0.06 8.63 12.07
N ALA A 76 -0.02 7.35 11.69
CA ALA A 76 -1.27 6.62 11.64
C ALA A 76 -1.95 6.49 13.02
N GLU A 77 -1.17 6.26 14.08
CA GLU A 77 -1.73 6.14 15.44
C GLU A 77 -2.30 7.48 15.91
N ARG A 78 -1.62 8.58 15.59
CA ARG A 78 -2.13 9.92 15.90
C ARG A 78 -3.36 10.27 15.08
N VAL A 79 -3.44 9.90 13.80
CA VAL A 79 -4.66 10.07 13.00
C VAL A 79 -5.84 9.41 13.69
N LEU A 80 -5.66 8.20 14.25
CA LEU A 80 -6.75 7.46 14.91
C LEU A 80 -7.19 8.10 16.23
N GLY A 81 -6.25 8.66 17.00
CA GLY A 81 -6.49 9.21 18.34
C GLY A 81 -6.79 10.70 18.40
N ASP A 82 -6.53 11.47 17.35
CA ASP A 82 -6.61 12.94 17.32
C ASP A 82 -7.36 13.42 16.07
N ASP A 83 -8.63 13.78 16.26
CA ASP A 83 -9.49 14.28 15.16
C ASP A 83 -9.00 15.60 14.59
N SER A 84 -8.36 16.44 15.41
CA SER A 84 -7.81 17.72 14.95
C SER A 84 -6.62 17.52 14.03
N TYR A 85 -5.76 16.55 14.34
CA TYR A 85 -4.66 16.15 13.47
C TYR A 85 -5.16 15.54 12.17
N ALA A 86 -6.14 14.65 12.21
CA ALA A 86 -6.73 14.06 11.01
C ALA A 86 -7.36 15.15 10.11
N ALA A 87 -8.08 16.10 10.69
CA ALA A 87 -8.65 17.23 9.96
C ALA A 87 -7.57 18.14 9.35
N HIS A 88 -6.48 18.39 10.09
CA HIS A 88 -5.35 19.17 9.59
C HIS A 88 -4.69 18.48 8.36
N ILE A 89 -4.39 17.19 8.44
CA ILE A 89 -3.81 16.43 7.32
C ILE A 89 -4.65 16.57 6.05
N SER A 90 -5.94 16.25 6.13
CA SER A 90 -6.83 16.32 4.97
C SER A 90 -7.06 17.76 4.50
N GLY A 91 -7.18 18.72 5.43
CA GLY A 91 -7.42 20.13 5.14
C GLY A 91 -6.25 20.78 4.43
N TYR A 92 -5.02 20.55 4.90
CA TYR A 92 -3.82 21.14 4.34
C TYR A 92 -3.56 20.67 2.90
N ALA A 93 -3.63 19.36 2.65
CA ALA A 93 -3.49 18.81 1.30
C ALA A 93 -4.53 19.40 0.34
N LYS A 94 -5.79 19.49 0.78
CA LYS A 94 -6.88 20.10 -0.01
C LYS A 94 -6.65 21.58 -0.31
N GLU A 95 -6.18 22.36 0.67
CA GLU A 95 -5.85 23.78 0.50
C GLU A 95 -4.77 23.99 -0.58
N LYS A 96 -3.80 23.09 -0.62
CA LYS A 96 -2.69 23.14 -1.60
C LYS A 96 -3.02 22.48 -2.94
N ASN A 97 -4.24 21.93 -3.11
CA ASN A 97 -4.67 21.18 -4.29
C ASN A 97 -3.80 19.94 -4.59
N VAL A 98 -3.29 19.29 -3.56
CA VAL A 98 -2.55 18.02 -3.65
C VAL A 98 -3.42 16.91 -3.10
N GLU A 99 -3.63 15.85 -3.88
CA GLU A 99 -4.37 14.67 -3.44
C GLU A 99 -3.45 13.69 -2.72
N ILE A 100 -3.89 13.14 -1.60
CA ILE A 100 -3.24 11.97 -1.00
C ILE A 100 -3.80 10.73 -1.72
N SER A 101 -3.01 10.14 -2.61
CA SER A 101 -3.44 8.99 -3.42
C SER A 101 -3.42 7.68 -2.64
N ALA A 102 -2.51 7.54 -1.68
CA ALA A 102 -2.39 6.37 -0.82
C ALA A 102 -1.60 6.68 0.45
N LEU A 103 -1.77 5.88 1.49
CA LEU A 103 -0.82 5.77 2.59
C LEU A 103 0.12 4.59 2.34
N ALA A 104 1.42 4.84 2.39
CA ALA A 104 2.47 3.87 2.08
C ALA A 104 3.09 3.26 3.34
N TYR A 105 3.16 1.93 3.40
CA TYR A 105 3.81 1.20 4.47
C TYR A 105 4.42 -0.10 3.94
N TYR A 106 5.74 -0.16 3.80
CA TYR A 106 6.45 -1.24 3.11
C TYR A 106 7.30 -2.21 3.98
N PRO A 107 7.21 -2.25 5.31
CA PRO A 107 7.87 -3.28 6.10
C PRO A 107 7.39 -4.69 5.80
N ASN A 108 8.25 -5.67 6.05
CA ASN A 108 7.98 -7.07 5.79
C ASN A 108 7.02 -7.66 6.84
N VAL A 109 5.74 -7.76 6.53
CA VAL A 109 4.71 -8.34 7.41
C VAL A 109 4.84 -9.87 7.58
N MET A 110 5.67 -10.52 6.76
CA MET A 110 5.94 -11.95 6.81
C MET A 110 7.40 -12.22 7.22
N ASP A 111 8.01 -11.33 8.00
CA ASP A 111 9.40 -11.47 8.44
C ASP A 111 9.64 -12.79 9.20
N ALA A 112 10.82 -13.39 9.00
CA ALA A 112 11.23 -14.60 9.71
C ALA A 112 11.31 -14.40 11.23
N ASP A 113 11.64 -13.17 11.68
CA ASP A 113 11.46 -12.73 13.07
C ASP A 113 9.99 -12.42 13.31
N ARG A 114 9.31 -13.34 14.02
CA ARG A 114 7.87 -13.20 14.32
C ARG A 114 7.51 -11.89 15.01
N ASN A 115 8.35 -11.40 15.91
CA ASN A 115 8.05 -10.16 16.63
C ASN A 115 8.05 -8.97 15.67
N LYS A 116 8.97 -8.94 14.71
CA LYS A 116 9.01 -7.92 13.66
C LYS A 116 7.82 -8.04 12.74
N GLY A 117 7.51 -9.24 12.27
CA GLY A 117 6.36 -9.49 11.40
C GLY A 117 5.02 -9.12 12.05
N GLU A 118 4.80 -9.53 13.32
CA GLU A 118 3.58 -9.20 14.07
C GLU A 118 3.46 -7.69 14.32
N ALA A 119 4.56 -7.02 14.69
CA ALA A 119 4.57 -5.56 14.85
C ALA A 119 4.27 -4.83 13.53
N ALA A 120 4.81 -5.33 12.42
CA ALA A 120 4.53 -4.78 11.10
C ALA A 120 3.05 -4.97 10.69
N VAL A 121 2.46 -6.13 10.97
CA VAL A 121 1.02 -6.37 10.74
C VAL A 121 0.15 -5.43 11.56
N GLU A 122 0.44 -5.24 12.83
CA GLU A 122 -0.35 -4.34 13.69
C GLU A 122 -0.25 -2.88 13.21
N HIS A 123 0.93 -2.42 12.81
CA HIS A 123 1.05 -1.07 12.25
C HIS A 123 0.35 -0.94 10.89
N LEU A 124 0.42 -1.94 10.02
CA LEU A 124 -0.32 -1.97 8.76
C LEU A 124 -1.82 -1.83 8.98
N LYS A 125 -2.38 -2.50 10.00
CA LYS A 125 -3.79 -2.33 10.39
C LYS A 125 -4.10 -0.89 10.81
N ASN A 126 -3.22 -0.25 11.58
CA ASN A 126 -3.38 1.16 11.94
C ASN A 126 -3.35 2.07 10.70
N VAL A 127 -2.46 1.79 9.73
CA VAL A 127 -2.41 2.53 8.46
C VAL A 127 -3.69 2.36 7.65
N ILE A 128 -4.27 1.14 7.60
CA ILE A 128 -5.56 0.88 6.94
C ILE A 128 -6.68 1.71 7.60
N LEU A 129 -6.79 1.66 8.93
CA LEU A 129 -7.81 2.43 9.66
C LEU A 129 -7.62 3.94 9.50
N ALA A 130 -6.36 4.42 9.53
CA ALA A 130 -6.04 5.82 9.29
C ALA A 130 -6.38 6.26 7.87
N SER A 131 -6.12 5.41 6.87
CA SER A 131 -6.51 5.65 5.47
C SER A 131 -8.01 5.81 5.32
N ALA A 132 -8.81 4.94 5.97
CA ALA A 132 -10.27 5.07 6.01
C ALA A 132 -10.71 6.39 6.67
N LYS A 133 -10.15 6.71 7.85
CA LYS A 133 -10.49 7.94 8.59
C LYS A 133 -10.16 9.20 7.82
N LEU A 134 -9.07 9.21 7.05
CA LEU A 134 -8.68 10.32 6.16
C LEU A 134 -9.46 10.35 4.83
N ASN A 135 -10.31 9.34 4.57
CA ASN A 135 -11.03 9.15 3.31
C ASN A 135 -10.10 9.03 2.08
N VAL A 136 -8.90 8.49 2.29
CA VAL A 136 -7.94 8.15 1.23
C VAL A 136 -8.31 6.82 0.59
N ASN A 137 -8.69 5.84 1.41
CA ASN A 137 -9.21 4.52 1.03
C ASN A 137 -8.25 3.68 0.16
N MET A 138 -6.95 3.96 0.23
CA MET A 138 -5.90 3.21 -0.45
C MET A 138 -4.67 3.09 0.45
N VAL A 139 -4.13 1.88 0.56
CA VAL A 139 -2.84 1.60 1.21
C VAL A 139 -1.95 0.86 0.24
N THR A 140 -0.70 1.30 0.11
CA THR A 140 0.33 0.64 -0.69
C THR A 140 1.32 -0.07 0.22
N THR A 141 1.70 -1.30 -0.15
CA THR A 141 2.54 -2.14 0.69
C THR A 141 3.20 -3.28 -0.10
N PHE A 142 3.95 -4.14 0.58
CA PHE A 142 4.42 -5.43 0.08
C PHE A 142 3.65 -6.58 0.72
N ILE A 143 3.53 -7.70 -0.02
CA ILE A 143 2.96 -8.93 0.57
C ILE A 143 3.88 -9.51 1.66
N GLY A 144 5.17 -9.19 1.60
CA GLY A 144 6.18 -9.73 2.50
C GLY A 144 6.70 -11.11 2.09
N ARG A 145 7.71 -11.59 2.82
CA ARG A 145 8.28 -12.93 2.64
C ARG A 145 9.13 -13.33 3.85
N ASP A 146 8.97 -14.56 4.31
CA ASP A 146 9.95 -15.24 5.15
C ASP A 146 11.05 -15.81 4.26
N GLN A 147 12.23 -15.17 4.26
CA GLN A 147 13.36 -15.51 3.39
C GLN A 147 13.98 -16.86 3.73
N THR A 148 13.70 -17.42 4.92
CA THR A 148 14.19 -18.73 5.35
C THR A 148 13.35 -19.88 4.76
N LYS A 149 12.23 -19.56 4.10
CA LYS A 149 11.27 -20.53 3.55
C LYS A 149 11.22 -20.53 2.04
N THR A 150 10.79 -21.65 1.48
CA THR A 150 10.48 -21.77 0.06
C THR A 150 9.29 -20.90 -0.34
N VAL A 151 9.05 -20.73 -1.64
CA VAL A 151 7.87 -20.02 -2.15
C VAL A 151 6.59 -20.73 -1.71
N GLU A 152 6.54 -22.05 -1.78
CA GLU A 152 5.40 -22.89 -1.41
C GLU A 152 5.07 -22.74 0.08
N GLU A 153 6.06 -22.77 0.95
CA GLU A 153 5.89 -22.56 2.39
C GLU A 153 5.40 -21.14 2.70
N ASN A 154 5.92 -20.13 1.98
CA ASN A 154 5.44 -18.75 2.11
C ASN A 154 3.98 -18.62 1.67
N LEU A 155 3.55 -19.28 0.59
CA LEU A 155 2.16 -19.25 0.14
C LEU A 155 1.20 -19.81 1.20
N LEU A 156 1.63 -20.80 2.00
CA LEU A 156 0.85 -21.29 3.14
C LEU A 156 0.73 -20.24 4.27
N LEU A 157 1.74 -19.39 4.43
CA LEU A 157 1.73 -18.31 5.42
C LEU A 157 0.86 -17.12 4.97
N VAL A 158 0.78 -16.85 3.66
CA VAL A 158 0.02 -15.72 3.11
C VAL A 158 -1.40 -15.69 3.69
N LYS A 159 -2.14 -16.80 3.61
CA LYS A 159 -3.51 -16.84 4.13
C LYS A 159 -3.58 -16.46 5.61
N LYS A 160 -2.69 -17.04 6.42
CA LYS A 160 -2.70 -16.84 7.88
C LYS A 160 -2.41 -15.39 8.26
N VAL A 161 -1.47 -14.74 7.58
CA VAL A 161 -1.02 -13.37 7.90
C VAL A 161 -2.00 -12.36 7.31
N TRP A 162 -2.41 -12.56 6.07
CA TRP A 162 -3.15 -11.56 5.30
C TRP A 162 -4.67 -11.63 5.42
N GLU A 163 -5.25 -12.79 5.71
CA GLU A 163 -6.72 -12.91 5.82
C GLU A 163 -7.31 -11.91 6.84
N PRO A 164 -6.74 -11.72 8.06
CA PRO A 164 -7.23 -10.72 9.00
C PRO A 164 -7.02 -9.27 8.52
N VAL A 165 -5.95 -9.01 7.77
CA VAL A 165 -5.64 -7.68 7.21
C VAL A 165 -6.62 -7.33 6.09
N ILE A 166 -6.88 -8.27 5.19
CA ILE A 166 -7.84 -8.12 4.09
C ILE A 166 -9.24 -7.88 4.63
N ARG A 167 -9.71 -8.67 5.62
CA ARG A 167 -11.02 -8.45 6.25
C ARG A 167 -11.16 -7.04 6.84
N LEU A 168 -10.12 -6.57 7.54
CA LEU A 168 -10.12 -5.22 8.09
C LEU A 168 -10.22 -4.16 6.98
N ALA A 169 -9.51 -4.35 5.87
CA ALA A 169 -9.57 -3.44 4.72
C ALA A 169 -10.97 -3.44 4.08
N GLU A 170 -11.57 -4.62 3.86
CA GLU A 170 -12.93 -4.77 3.33
C GLU A 170 -13.98 -4.08 4.22
N GLU A 171 -13.93 -4.34 5.54
CA GLU A 171 -14.84 -3.74 6.52
C GLU A 171 -14.78 -2.21 6.55
N ASN A 172 -13.63 -1.63 6.20
CA ASN A 172 -13.39 -0.19 6.20
C ASN A 172 -13.39 0.44 4.79
N GLY A 173 -13.68 -0.33 3.74
CA GLY A 173 -13.72 0.17 2.37
C GLY A 173 -12.36 0.62 1.82
N VAL A 174 -11.25 0.06 2.33
CA VAL A 174 -9.89 0.40 1.93
C VAL A 174 -9.37 -0.64 0.94
N LYS A 175 -8.75 -0.18 -0.14
CA LYS A 175 -8.03 -1.03 -1.07
C LYS A 175 -6.56 -1.16 -0.68
N ILE A 176 -5.99 -2.33 -0.92
CA ILE A 176 -4.57 -2.62 -0.70
C ILE A 176 -3.92 -2.85 -2.05
N ALA A 177 -2.95 -2.02 -2.40
CA ALA A 177 -2.16 -2.18 -3.61
C ALA A 177 -0.76 -2.73 -3.25
N ILE A 178 -0.40 -3.84 -3.86
CA ILE A 178 0.88 -4.50 -3.63
C ILE A 178 1.89 -4.04 -4.67
N GLU A 179 3.05 -3.57 -4.23
CA GLU A 179 4.13 -3.22 -5.14
C GLU A 179 4.88 -4.47 -5.63
N ASN A 180 5.14 -4.52 -6.93
CA ASN A 180 5.92 -5.57 -7.58
C ASN A 180 7.43 -5.26 -7.49
N CYS A 181 8.02 -5.43 -6.31
CA CYS A 181 9.43 -5.23 -6.08
C CYS A 181 10.00 -6.41 -5.28
N PRO A 182 11.11 -7.03 -5.69
CA PRO A 182 11.71 -8.16 -4.96
C PRO A 182 12.29 -7.76 -3.60
N MET A 183 12.56 -6.48 -3.36
CA MET A 183 13.16 -5.96 -2.12
C MET A 183 14.47 -6.65 -1.75
N LEU A 184 15.44 -6.55 -2.66
CA LEU A 184 16.79 -7.06 -2.46
C LEU A 184 17.65 -5.99 -1.80
N PHE A 185 18.19 -6.29 -0.62
CA PHE A 185 19.05 -5.37 0.13
C PHE A 185 20.51 -5.82 0.22
N GLY A 186 20.81 -7.01 -0.31
CA GLY A 186 22.15 -7.57 -0.36
C GLY A 186 22.28 -8.63 -1.44
N PRO A 187 23.51 -8.95 -1.88
CA PRO A 187 23.75 -9.94 -2.93
C PRO A 187 23.37 -11.37 -2.50
N ASP A 188 23.35 -11.64 -1.22
CA ASP A 188 22.93 -12.90 -0.59
C ASP A 188 21.41 -13.13 -0.63
N GLN A 189 20.63 -12.08 -0.92
CA GLN A 189 19.17 -12.16 -0.96
C GLN A 189 18.61 -12.55 -2.35
N TRP A 190 19.45 -12.58 -3.37
CA TRP A 190 19.04 -13.06 -4.68
C TRP A 190 18.85 -14.59 -4.68
N PRO A 191 17.80 -15.15 -5.34
CA PRO A 191 16.74 -14.51 -6.15
C PRO A 191 15.50 -14.12 -5.33
N GLY A 192 15.49 -14.26 -4.05
CA GLY A 192 14.32 -14.12 -3.21
C GLY A 192 14.44 -13.08 -2.13
N GLY A 193 14.16 -11.81 -2.44
CA GLY A 193 14.13 -10.72 -1.46
C GLY A 193 13.02 -10.81 -0.41
N GLN A 194 12.65 -9.69 0.16
CA GLN A 194 11.66 -9.60 1.26
C GLN A 194 10.21 -9.47 0.76
N ASN A 195 9.96 -9.58 -0.55
CA ASN A 195 8.63 -9.57 -1.12
C ASN A 195 8.39 -10.80 -2.00
N LEU A 196 7.29 -11.49 -1.77
CA LEU A 196 6.95 -12.74 -2.46
C LEU A 196 6.34 -12.48 -3.85
N MET A 197 5.55 -11.42 -4.01
CA MET A 197 4.81 -11.11 -5.25
C MET A 197 5.69 -10.45 -6.31
N THR A 198 6.61 -11.20 -6.89
CA THR A 198 7.60 -10.71 -7.87
C THR A 198 7.44 -11.29 -9.26
N THR A 199 6.59 -12.31 -9.43
CA THR A 199 6.33 -12.96 -10.72
C THR A 199 4.84 -13.16 -10.97
N PRO A 200 4.36 -13.14 -12.23
CA PRO A 200 2.94 -13.35 -12.53
C PRO A 200 2.37 -14.67 -11.98
N ALA A 201 3.21 -15.70 -11.86
CA ALA A 201 2.78 -16.98 -11.30
C ALA A 201 2.44 -16.89 -9.82
N VAL A 202 3.27 -16.19 -9.04
CA VAL A 202 3.03 -15.97 -7.61
C VAL A 202 1.87 -15.02 -7.39
N TRP A 203 1.77 -13.95 -8.18
CA TRP A 203 0.64 -13.02 -8.14
C TRP A 203 -0.70 -13.75 -8.26
N ARG A 204 -0.85 -14.61 -9.28
CA ARG A 204 -2.08 -15.40 -9.47
C ARG A 204 -2.40 -16.28 -8.27
N LYS A 205 -1.39 -16.95 -7.69
CA LYS A 205 -1.58 -17.81 -6.51
C LYS A 205 -2.01 -17.02 -5.28
N VAL A 206 -1.43 -15.85 -5.05
CA VAL A 206 -1.82 -15.00 -3.91
C VAL A 206 -3.25 -14.49 -4.07
N PHE A 207 -3.66 -14.06 -5.27
CA PHE A 207 -5.05 -13.68 -5.54
C PHE A 207 -6.03 -14.85 -5.36
N GLU A 208 -5.66 -16.07 -5.78
CA GLU A 208 -6.47 -17.28 -5.54
C GLU A 208 -6.60 -17.61 -4.03
N ILE A 209 -5.55 -17.36 -3.24
CA ILE A 209 -5.55 -17.64 -1.79
C ILE A 209 -6.38 -16.62 -1.01
N LEU A 210 -6.28 -15.33 -1.35
CA LEU A 210 -6.90 -14.25 -0.59
C LEU A 210 -8.29 -13.86 -1.13
N ASP A 211 -8.57 -14.12 -2.41
CA ASP A 211 -9.85 -14.00 -3.11
C ASP A 211 -10.67 -12.75 -2.69
N SER A 212 -10.07 -11.58 -2.84
CA SER A 212 -10.65 -10.31 -2.40
C SER A 212 -10.54 -9.22 -3.46
N ASP A 213 -11.63 -8.49 -3.67
CA ASP A 213 -11.69 -7.33 -4.57
C ASP A 213 -10.97 -6.08 -4.00
N CYS A 214 -10.58 -6.10 -2.73
CA CYS A 214 -9.82 -5.00 -2.14
C CYS A 214 -8.31 -5.12 -2.34
N LEU A 215 -7.80 -6.24 -2.87
CA LEU A 215 -6.39 -6.50 -3.12
C LEU A 215 -6.05 -6.34 -4.61
N GLY A 216 -5.03 -5.52 -4.91
CA GLY A 216 -4.57 -5.26 -6.28
C GLY A 216 -3.07 -5.04 -6.40
#